data_ebfc907d79990e297b4ef68964c9f899
#
_entry.id   ebfc907d79990e297b4ef68964c9f899
#
_cell.length_a   1.000
_cell.length_b   1.000
_cell.length_c   1.000
_cell.angle_alpha   90.00
_cell.angle_beta   90.00
_cell.angle_gamma   90.00
#
_symmetry.space_group_name_H-M   'P 1'
#
loop_
_entity.id
_entity.type
_entity.pdbx_description
1 polymer ?
#
loop_
_entity_poly.entity_id
_entity_poly.type
_entity_poly.pdbx_seq_one_letter_code
_entity_poly.pdbx_strand_id
1 'polypeptide(L)'
;GQKTHEKLTALSAPWFHSQPANLNKQDIAIIGGGIASLCTAISLLKRGAKITIYCEDEQTALNASGNKQGAFYPQLSDDNECNIRFYIHAFAYGHQFLQWAIQQQIKFEHEFCGVALCAYNDKTESKLNKIAELNLPSDLYQSLSQTELSEKVGLPLPFCGGFIPQGAWLAPRQLVQHAFAFLEKQGVQIKTSQKATALSQTEHGWQIKTAENETFCHEVVVLANGHKLTEFEQTQKLPLYPVRGQVSQIP
;
A
#
# COMPACT_ATOMS: atom_id res chain seq x y z
N GLY A 1 -13.52 -14.86 -39.96
CA GLY A 1 -12.17 -14.76 -39.47
C GLY A 1 -12.07 -15.54 -38.16
N GLN A 2 -11.46 -16.75 -38.20
CA GLN A 2 -11.16 -17.51 -36.99
C GLN A 2 -10.04 -16.80 -36.22
N LYS A 3 -10.35 -16.37 -35.00
CA LYS A 3 -9.35 -15.94 -34.03
C LYS A 3 -8.62 -17.21 -33.55
N THR A 4 -7.41 -17.41 -34.01
CA THR A 4 -6.47 -18.36 -33.42
C THR A 4 -6.19 -17.92 -31.99
N HIS A 5 -6.73 -18.63 -31.00
CA HIS A 5 -6.26 -18.57 -29.63
C HIS A 5 -4.84 -19.16 -29.59
N GLU A 6 -3.82 -18.32 -29.58
CA GLU A 6 -2.49 -18.76 -29.16
C GLU A 6 -2.64 -19.36 -27.76
N LYS A 7 -2.35 -20.64 -27.62
CA LYS A 7 -2.18 -21.29 -26.33
C LYS A 7 -1.05 -20.56 -25.61
N LEU A 8 -1.38 -19.75 -24.62
CA LEU A 8 -0.42 -19.25 -23.65
C LEU A 8 0.28 -20.48 -23.05
N THR A 9 1.50 -20.74 -23.48
CA THR A 9 2.38 -21.70 -22.82
C THR A 9 2.50 -21.26 -21.39
N ALA A 10 2.09 -22.11 -20.44
CA ALA A 10 2.24 -21.82 -19.02
C ALA A 10 3.73 -21.57 -18.76
N LEU A 11 4.11 -20.32 -18.61
CA LEU A 11 5.43 -19.97 -18.13
C LEU A 11 5.58 -20.64 -16.77
N SER A 12 6.61 -21.48 -16.60
CA SER A 12 6.98 -21.98 -15.29
C SER A 12 7.19 -20.76 -14.38
N ALA A 13 6.27 -20.58 -13.45
CA ALA A 13 6.19 -19.36 -12.68
C ALA A 13 7.48 -19.18 -11.85
N PRO A 14 8.32 -18.18 -12.11
CA PRO A 14 9.60 -18.00 -11.44
C PRO A 14 9.45 -17.81 -9.92
N TRP A 15 8.27 -17.44 -9.45
CA TRP A 15 7.96 -17.30 -8.04
C TRP A 15 7.83 -18.60 -7.24
N PHE A 16 7.75 -19.76 -7.91
CA PHE A 16 7.79 -21.06 -7.25
C PHE A 16 9.21 -21.58 -7.02
N HIS A 17 10.22 -20.95 -7.59
CA HIS A 17 11.63 -21.29 -7.42
C HIS A 17 12.31 -20.38 -6.38
N SER A 18 11.60 -19.97 -5.35
CA SER A 18 12.19 -19.17 -4.28
C SER A 18 13.21 -20.01 -3.51
N GLN A 19 14.48 -19.78 -3.76
CA GLN A 19 15.49 -20.11 -2.78
C GLN A 19 15.33 -19.11 -1.63
N PRO A 20 15.41 -19.55 -0.35
CA PRO A 20 15.36 -18.63 0.77
C PRO A 20 16.54 -17.66 0.64
N ALA A 21 16.26 -16.42 0.28
CA ALA A 21 17.28 -15.39 0.20
C ALA A 21 17.77 -15.08 1.61
N ASN A 22 19.06 -15.20 1.84
CA ASN A 22 19.67 -14.71 3.06
C ASN A 22 19.79 -13.18 2.95
N LEU A 23 18.85 -12.46 3.53
CA LEU A 23 18.81 -10.99 3.50
C LEU A 23 19.72 -10.36 4.58
N ASN A 24 20.35 -11.17 5.43
CA ASN A 24 21.18 -10.66 6.50
C ASN A 24 22.38 -9.87 5.94
N LYS A 25 22.46 -8.59 6.31
CA LYS A 25 23.47 -7.62 5.84
C LYS A 25 23.38 -7.25 4.35
N GLN A 26 22.41 -7.75 3.60
CA GLN A 26 22.24 -7.36 2.21
C GLN A 26 21.96 -5.86 2.11
N ASP A 27 22.65 -5.17 1.21
CA ASP A 27 22.53 -3.72 1.01
C ASP A 27 21.40 -3.42 0.02
N ILE A 28 20.29 -2.89 0.54
CA ILE A 28 19.06 -2.70 -0.21
C ILE A 28 18.70 -1.22 -0.27
N ALA A 29 18.53 -0.70 -1.49
CA ALA A 29 17.94 0.60 -1.72
C ALA A 29 16.42 0.49 -1.91
N ILE A 30 15.67 1.43 -1.36
CA ILE A 30 14.24 1.58 -1.61
C ILE A 30 13.99 2.98 -2.17
N ILE A 31 13.39 3.07 -3.36
CA ILE A 31 13.08 4.34 -4.00
C ILE A 31 11.62 4.69 -3.71
N GLY A 32 11.43 5.83 -3.01
CA GLY A 32 10.14 6.36 -2.59
C GLY A 32 10.10 6.65 -1.09
N GLY A 33 9.34 7.67 -0.69
CA GLY A 33 9.19 8.12 0.70
C GLY A 33 7.78 7.86 1.28
N GLY A 34 7.01 6.93 0.70
CA GLY A 34 5.62 6.67 1.09
C GLY A 34 5.43 5.42 1.95
N ILE A 35 4.14 5.07 2.19
CA ILE A 35 3.74 3.91 3.01
C ILE A 35 4.29 2.59 2.47
N ALA A 36 4.37 2.41 1.14
CA ALA A 36 4.90 1.20 0.53
C ALA A 36 6.39 1.00 0.89
N SER A 37 7.19 2.06 0.80
CA SER A 37 8.60 2.05 1.21
C SER A 37 8.75 1.74 2.69
N LEU A 38 7.93 2.36 3.53
CA LEU A 38 7.93 2.13 4.97
C LEU A 38 7.67 0.66 5.32
N CYS A 39 6.58 0.08 4.80
CA CYS A 39 6.23 -1.32 5.08
C CYS A 39 7.31 -2.30 4.57
N THR A 40 7.88 -2.01 3.39
CA THR A 40 8.99 -2.79 2.84
C THR A 40 10.23 -2.68 3.72
N ALA A 41 10.61 -1.48 4.13
CA ALA A 41 11.77 -1.25 4.99
C ALA A 41 11.65 -2.00 6.33
N ILE A 42 10.49 -1.93 6.99
CA ILE A 42 10.22 -2.66 8.24
C ILE A 42 10.38 -4.18 8.03
N SER A 43 9.83 -4.69 6.94
CA SER A 43 9.88 -6.12 6.63
C SER A 43 11.31 -6.60 6.36
N LEU A 44 12.10 -5.83 5.65
CA LEU A 44 13.50 -6.13 5.32
C LEU A 44 14.42 -5.95 6.53
N LEU A 45 14.21 -4.90 7.33
CA LEU A 45 14.98 -4.65 8.55
C LEU A 45 14.84 -5.81 9.55
N LYS A 46 13.62 -6.33 9.73
CA LYS A 46 13.37 -7.52 10.56
C LYS A 46 14.10 -8.77 10.07
N ARG A 47 14.55 -8.80 8.83
CA ARG A 47 15.34 -9.87 8.20
C ARG A 47 16.84 -9.58 8.18
N GLY A 48 17.25 -8.48 8.81
CA GLY A 48 18.67 -8.11 8.97
C GLY A 48 19.28 -7.38 7.78
N ALA A 49 18.48 -6.91 6.81
CA ALA A 49 18.98 -6.12 5.69
C ALA A 49 19.48 -4.74 6.14
N LYS A 50 20.48 -4.21 5.44
CA LYS A 50 20.92 -2.81 5.52
C LYS A 50 20.13 -2.00 4.51
N ILE A 51 19.47 -0.93 4.93
CA ILE A 51 18.49 -0.23 4.12
C ILE A 51 18.85 1.24 3.94
N THR A 52 18.79 1.69 2.69
CA THR A 52 18.83 3.11 2.32
C THR A 52 17.58 3.46 1.54
N ILE A 53 16.87 4.51 1.97
CA ILE A 53 15.67 5.04 1.30
C ILE A 53 16.02 6.31 0.57
N TYR A 54 15.61 6.41 -0.70
CA TYR A 54 15.76 7.59 -1.55
C TYR A 54 14.39 8.23 -1.74
N CYS A 55 14.18 9.39 -1.16
CA CYS A 55 12.97 10.19 -1.29
C CYS A 55 13.25 11.43 -2.15
N GLU A 56 12.46 11.64 -3.20
CA GLU A 56 12.62 12.81 -4.07
C GLU A 56 12.26 14.13 -3.39
N ASP A 57 11.33 14.05 -2.43
CA ASP A 57 10.83 15.22 -1.70
C ASP A 57 11.76 15.57 -0.53
N GLU A 58 11.64 16.79 -0.03
CA GLU A 58 12.35 17.29 1.17
C GLU A 58 11.97 16.56 2.46
N GLN A 59 10.80 15.92 2.47
CA GLN A 59 10.30 15.11 3.58
C GLN A 59 9.60 13.86 3.03
N THR A 60 9.51 12.83 3.86
CA THR A 60 8.71 11.65 3.54
C THR A 60 7.21 11.96 3.62
N ALA A 61 6.38 11.16 2.94
CA ALA A 61 4.92 11.27 2.92
C ALA A 61 4.37 12.61 2.41
N LEU A 62 4.94 13.20 1.37
CA LEU A 62 4.38 14.40 0.74
C LEU A 62 3.44 14.12 -0.45
N ASN A 63 3.49 12.90 -1.02
CA ASN A 63 2.63 12.49 -2.14
C ASN A 63 1.37 11.74 -1.68
N ALA A 64 1.02 10.61 -2.28
CA ALA A 64 -0.19 9.84 -1.96
C ALA A 64 -0.35 9.48 -0.47
N SER A 65 0.75 9.28 0.26
CA SER A 65 0.76 9.05 1.71
C SER A 65 0.67 10.35 2.54
N GLY A 66 0.58 11.51 1.89
CA GLY A 66 0.59 12.83 2.55
C GLY A 66 -0.77 13.32 3.04
N ASN A 67 -1.84 12.54 2.88
CA ASN A 67 -3.16 12.90 3.36
C ASN A 67 -3.19 13.04 4.88
N LYS A 68 -3.95 14.02 5.37
CA LYS A 68 -4.14 14.20 6.81
C LYS A 68 -5.03 13.12 7.42
N GLN A 69 -5.95 12.58 6.62
CA GLN A 69 -6.87 11.52 7.02
C GLN A 69 -7.10 10.56 5.87
N GLY A 70 -7.16 9.28 6.18
CA GLY A 70 -7.45 8.20 5.24
C GLY A 70 -8.27 7.10 5.90
N ALA A 71 -9.20 6.52 5.16
CA ALA A 71 -9.95 5.35 5.62
C ALA A 71 -9.11 4.08 5.37
N PHE A 72 -9.10 3.20 6.36
CA PHE A 72 -8.45 1.90 6.32
C PHE A 72 -9.50 0.81 6.31
N TYR A 73 -9.67 0.16 5.17
CA TYR A 73 -10.61 -0.94 4.96
C TYR A 73 -10.19 -1.78 3.75
N PRO A 74 -10.63 -3.06 3.63
CA PRO A 74 -10.30 -3.89 2.47
C PRO A 74 -11.08 -3.42 1.24
N GLN A 75 -10.42 -3.36 0.10
CA GLN A 75 -11.09 -3.12 -1.19
C GLN A 75 -11.82 -4.39 -1.63
N LEU A 76 -13.07 -4.53 -1.20
CA LEU A 76 -13.92 -5.62 -1.64
C LEU A 76 -14.48 -5.27 -3.03
N SER A 77 -14.31 -6.19 -3.97
CA SER A 77 -14.77 -6.08 -5.36
C SER A 77 -15.55 -7.32 -5.73
N ASP A 78 -16.59 -7.16 -6.53
CA ASP A 78 -17.40 -8.26 -7.07
C ASP A 78 -16.81 -8.91 -8.33
N ASP A 79 -15.76 -8.32 -8.90
CA ASP A 79 -15.29 -8.68 -10.24
C ASP A 79 -14.27 -9.82 -10.27
N ASN A 80 -13.57 -10.10 -9.15
CA ASN A 80 -12.49 -11.08 -9.15
C ASN A 80 -12.18 -11.63 -7.74
N GLU A 81 -12.40 -12.92 -7.56
CA GLU A 81 -12.12 -13.62 -6.30
C GLU A 81 -10.65 -13.51 -5.86
N CYS A 82 -9.70 -13.51 -6.80
CA CYS A 82 -8.28 -13.34 -6.48
C CYS A 82 -8.01 -11.96 -5.88
N ASN A 83 -8.66 -10.91 -6.38
CA ASN A 83 -8.53 -9.57 -5.85
C ASN A 83 -9.10 -9.49 -4.42
N ILE A 84 -10.26 -10.08 -4.19
CA ILE A 84 -10.88 -10.10 -2.85
C ILE A 84 -9.94 -10.78 -1.86
N ARG A 85 -9.43 -11.97 -2.17
CA ARG A 85 -8.47 -12.70 -1.33
C ARG A 85 -7.23 -11.86 -1.04
N PHE A 86 -6.66 -11.25 -2.07
CA PHE A 86 -5.50 -10.38 -1.91
C PHE A 86 -5.78 -9.23 -0.94
N TYR A 87 -6.89 -8.51 -1.12
CA TYR A 87 -7.22 -7.36 -0.27
C TYR A 87 -7.60 -7.75 1.16
N ILE A 88 -8.21 -8.91 1.38
CA ILE A 88 -8.47 -9.44 2.73
C ILE A 88 -7.14 -9.71 3.44
N HIS A 89 -6.20 -10.39 2.79
CA HIS A 89 -4.87 -10.63 3.38
C HIS A 89 -4.08 -9.34 3.58
N ALA A 90 -4.14 -8.41 2.62
CA ALA A 90 -3.50 -7.09 2.75
C ALA A 90 -4.09 -6.29 3.92
N PHE A 91 -5.40 -6.35 4.12
CA PHE A 91 -6.08 -5.70 5.25
C PHE A 91 -5.67 -6.33 6.59
N ALA A 92 -5.64 -7.65 6.69
CA ALA A 92 -5.18 -8.35 7.89
C ALA A 92 -3.72 -8.01 8.22
N TYR A 93 -2.84 -7.98 7.22
CA TYR A 93 -1.45 -7.53 7.40
C TYR A 93 -1.39 -6.06 7.82
N GLY A 94 -2.16 -5.18 7.17
CA GLY A 94 -2.23 -3.76 7.51
C GLY A 94 -2.69 -3.53 8.95
N HIS A 95 -3.67 -4.30 9.42
CA HIS A 95 -4.12 -4.26 10.81
C HIS A 95 -3.00 -4.65 11.79
N GLN A 96 -2.27 -5.73 11.52
CA GLN A 96 -1.10 -6.14 12.30
C GLN A 96 0.00 -5.05 12.29
N PHE A 97 0.22 -4.42 11.15
CA PHE A 97 1.17 -3.31 11.02
C PHE A 97 0.76 -2.10 11.88
N LEU A 98 -0.51 -1.70 11.88
CA LEU A 98 -1.00 -0.61 12.71
C LEU A 98 -0.87 -0.95 14.20
N GLN A 99 -1.21 -2.17 14.62
CA GLN A 99 -1.02 -2.63 16.00
C GLN A 99 0.45 -2.62 16.40
N TRP A 100 1.35 -3.06 15.50
CA TRP A 100 2.78 -2.96 15.74
C TRP A 100 3.23 -1.50 15.91
N ALA A 101 2.75 -0.57 15.07
CA ALA A 101 3.10 0.83 15.17
C ALA A 101 2.67 1.44 16.53
N ILE A 102 1.47 1.09 17.00
CA ILE A 102 0.95 1.49 18.31
C ILE A 102 1.83 0.92 19.44
N GLN A 103 2.19 -0.36 19.38
CA GLN A 103 3.08 -1.01 20.36
C GLN A 103 4.49 -0.38 20.39
N GLN A 104 4.99 0.08 19.24
CA GLN A 104 6.24 0.83 19.16
C GLN A 104 6.11 2.30 19.59
N GLN A 105 4.93 2.72 20.05
CA GLN A 105 4.64 4.11 20.45
C GLN A 105 4.85 5.14 19.32
N ILE A 106 4.69 4.72 18.07
CA ILE A 106 4.68 5.61 16.92
C ILE A 106 3.40 6.43 16.98
N LYS A 107 3.53 7.74 17.08
CA LYS A 107 2.39 8.65 17.27
C LYS A 107 1.72 8.95 15.93
N PHE A 108 0.44 8.69 15.82
CA PHE A 108 -0.42 9.11 14.72
C PHE A 108 -1.87 9.11 15.18
N GLU A 109 -2.65 10.02 14.66
CA GLU A 109 -4.09 10.06 14.94
C GLU A 109 -4.79 8.91 14.21
N HIS A 110 -5.63 8.18 14.91
CA HIS A 110 -6.38 7.05 14.39
C HIS A 110 -7.53 6.65 15.29
N GLU A 111 -8.51 5.98 14.71
CA GLU A 111 -9.58 5.33 15.48
C GLU A 111 -10.09 4.09 14.73
N PHE A 112 -10.19 2.97 15.45
CA PHE A 112 -10.81 1.73 14.96
C PHE A 112 -12.33 1.77 15.21
N CYS A 113 -13.01 2.64 14.48
CA CYS A 113 -14.45 2.91 14.61
C CYS A 113 -15.31 2.13 13.61
N GLY A 114 -14.71 1.32 12.75
CA GLY A 114 -15.38 0.71 11.61
C GLY A 114 -15.48 1.66 10.42
N VAL A 115 -15.88 1.11 9.26
CA VAL A 115 -16.12 1.86 8.03
C VAL A 115 -17.46 1.47 7.43
N ALA A 116 -18.33 2.45 7.20
CA ALA A 116 -19.61 2.27 6.53
C ALA A 116 -19.48 2.52 5.01
N LEU A 117 -20.04 1.63 4.21
CA LEU A 117 -20.12 1.72 2.76
C LEU A 117 -21.58 1.92 2.37
N CYS A 118 -21.98 3.13 2.01
CA CYS A 118 -23.35 3.47 1.69
C CYS A 118 -23.71 3.10 0.25
N ALA A 119 -24.89 2.51 0.03
CA ALA A 119 -25.49 2.24 -1.27
C ALA A 119 -26.14 3.50 -1.85
N TYR A 120 -25.35 4.52 -2.16
CA TYR A 120 -25.84 5.85 -2.56
C TYR A 120 -26.34 5.94 -4.02
N ASN A 121 -26.19 4.87 -4.80
CA ASN A 121 -26.75 4.71 -6.13
C ASN A 121 -26.86 3.22 -6.49
N ASP A 122 -27.62 2.90 -7.56
CA ASP A 122 -27.90 1.53 -8.01
C ASP A 122 -26.63 0.70 -8.29
N LYS A 123 -25.59 1.33 -8.84
CA LYS A 123 -24.31 0.66 -9.11
C LYS A 123 -23.63 0.24 -7.82
N THR A 124 -23.59 1.12 -6.83
CA THR A 124 -22.98 0.83 -5.53
C THR A 124 -23.79 -0.20 -4.77
N GLU A 125 -25.13 -0.10 -4.82
CA GLU A 125 -26.03 -1.08 -4.20
C GLU A 125 -25.83 -2.48 -4.81
N SER A 126 -25.83 -2.59 -6.13
CA SER A 126 -25.56 -3.85 -6.84
C SER A 126 -24.21 -4.45 -6.44
N LYS A 127 -23.17 -3.62 -6.34
CA LYS A 127 -21.85 -4.06 -5.88
C LYS A 127 -21.89 -4.59 -4.45
N LEU A 128 -22.52 -3.87 -3.51
CA LEU A 128 -22.57 -4.27 -2.11
C LEU A 128 -23.41 -5.56 -1.90
N ASN A 129 -24.48 -5.73 -2.69
CA ASN A 129 -25.29 -6.96 -2.69
C ASN A 129 -24.44 -8.18 -3.12
N LYS A 130 -23.66 -8.06 -4.18
CA LYS A 130 -22.75 -9.14 -4.60
C LYS A 130 -21.67 -9.45 -3.56
N ILE A 131 -21.16 -8.44 -2.84
CA ILE A 131 -20.23 -8.66 -1.74
C ILE A 131 -20.93 -9.41 -0.59
N ALA A 132 -22.19 -9.11 -0.32
CA ALA A 132 -22.98 -9.83 0.71
C ALA A 132 -23.16 -11.33 0.36
N GLU A 133 -23.30 -11.67 -0.94
CA GLU A 133 -23.41 -13.06 -1.42
C GLU A 133 -22.12 -13.89 -1.15
N LEU A 134 -20.98 -13.24 -0.94
CA LEU A 134 -19.73 -13.94 -0.62
C LEU A 134 -19.73 -14.55 0.77
N ASN A 135 -20.70 -14.25 1.62
CA ASN A 135 -20.83 -14.76 2.99
C ASN A 135 -19.53 -14.63 3.80
N LEU A 136 -18.89 -13.45 3.72
CA LEU A 136 -17.68 -13.15 4.48
C LEU A 136 -17.95 -13.20 6.00
N PRO A 137 -16.94 -13.51 6.82
CA PRO A 137 -17.07 -13.45 8.28
C PRO A 137 -17.63 -12.11 8.75
N SER A 138 -18.53 -12.11 9.73
CA SER A 138 -19.23 -10.93 10.21
C SER A 138 -18.33 -9.89 10.90
N ASP A 139 -17.15 -10.27 11.33
CA ASP A 139 -16.10 -9.38 11.82
C ASP A 139 -15.33 -8.67 10.69
N LEU A 140 -15.42 -9.17 9.46
CA LEU A 140 -14.84 -8.58 8.27
C LEU A 140 -15.84 -7.71 7.51
N TYR A 141 -17.08 -8.21 7.30
CA TYR A 141 -18.12 -7.49 6.55
C TYR A 141 -19.51 -7.84 7.05
N GLN A 142 -20.37 -6.82 7.19
CA GLN A 142 -21.78 -6.96 7.54
C GLN A 142 -22.62 -6.24 6.49
N SER A 143 -23.61 -6.90 5.93
CA SER A 143 -24.66 -6.27 5.11
C SER A 143 -25.76 -5.77 6.03
N LEU A 144 -26.04 -4.48 6.02
CA LEU A 144 -26.95 -3.82 6.95
C LEU A 144 -28.07 -3.08 6.20
N SER A 145 -29.28 -3.16 6.74
CA SER A 145 -30.40 -2.32 6.34
C SER A 145 -30.11 -0.84 6.64
N GLN A 146 -30.93 0.05 6.10
CA GLN A 146 -30.82 1.49 6.35
C GLN A 146 -30.88 1.82 7.86
N THR A 147 -31.79 1.18 8.60
CA THR A 147 -31.94 1.40 10.05
C THR A 147 -30.71 0.94 10.83
N GLU A 148 -30.26 -0.29 10.58
CA GLU A 148 -29.08 -0.86 11.24
C GLU A 148 -27.81 -0.07 10.94
N LEU A 149 -27.62 0.38 9.68
CA LEU A 149 -26.47 1.19 9.32
C LEU A 149 -26.50 2.55 9.99
N SER A 150 -27.69 3.20 10.06
CA SER A 150 -27.88 4.47 10.75
C SER A 150 -27.58 4.37 12.25
N GLU A 151 -28.06 3.31 12.90
CA GLU A 151 -27.76 3.03 14.31
C GLU A 151 -26.26 2.81 14.51
N LYS A 152 -25.61 2.05 13.61
CA LYS A 152 -24.19 1.72 13.69
C LYS A 152 -23.28 2.95 13.59
N VAL A 153 -23.62 3.91 12.72
CA VAL A 153 -22.86 5.17 12.53
C VAL A 153 -23.30 6.30 13.46
N GLY A 154 -24.42 6.16 14.14
CA GLY A 154 -24.97 7.21 15.00
C GLY A 154 -25.54 8.42 14.25
N LEU A 155 -25.84 8.28 12.95
CA LEU A 155 -26.37 9.32 12.09
C LEU A 155 -27.51 8.77 11.22
N PRO A 156 -28.60 9.54 10.98
CA PRO A 156 -29.65 9.12 10.09
C PRO A 156 -29.13 9.09 8.64
N LEU A 157 -29.02 7.90 8.08
CA LEU A 157 -28.59 7.69 6.68
C LEU A 157 -29.80 7.30 5.83
N PRO A 158 -29.95 7.83 4.61
CA PRO A 158 -31.02 7.42 3.68
C PRO A 158 -30.67 6.14 2.90
N PHE A 159 -29.61 5.42 3.26
CA PHE A 159 -29.06 4.30 2.51
C PHE A 159 -28.90 3.05 3.39
N CYS A 160 -29.15 1.88 2.79
CA CYS A 160 -28.59 0.61 3.27
C CYS A 160 -27.10 0.50 2.86
N GLY A 161 -26.41 -0.56 3.27
CA GLY A 161 -25.04 -0.76 2.81
C GLY A 161 -24.27 -1.84 3.54
N GLY A 162 -22.96 -1.71 3.45
CA GLY A 162 -22.01 -2.58 4.13
C GLY A 162 -21.34 -1.89 5.32
N PHE A 163 -20.97 -2.66 6.31
CA PHE A 163 -20.15 -2.19 7.43
C PHE A 163 -18.95 -3.11 7.63
N ILE A 164 -17.80 -2.51 7.82
CA ILE A 164 -16.53 -3.21 8.07
C ILE A 164 -16.10 -2.92 9.51
N PRO A 165 -16.38 -3.84 10.45
CA PRO A 165 -16.19 -3.60 11.88
C PRO A 165 -14.75 -3.27 12.28
N GLN A 166 -13.78 -3.93 11.63
CA GLN A 166 -12.35 -3.73 11.88
C GLN A 166 -11.74 -2.57 11.06
N GLY A 167 -12.58 -1.83 10.33
CA GLY A 167 -12.16 -0.65 9.61
C GLY A 167 -11.74 0.47 10.57
N ALA A 168 -10.98 1.42 10.05
CA ALA A 168 -10.47 2.54 10.81
C ALA A 168 -10.34 3.79 9.95
N TRP A 169 -10.18 4.93 10.59
CA TRP A 169 -9.51 6.05 9.97
C TRP A 169 -8.16 6.29 10.64
N LEU A 170 -7.22 6.88 9.92
CA LEU A 170 -5.91 7.24 10.43
C LEU A 170 -5.32 8.45 9.68
N ALA A 171 -4.32 9.09 10.28
CA ALA A 171 -3.52 10.14 9.66
C ALA A 171 -2.29 9.53 8.99
N PRO A 172 -2.34 9.18 7.69
CA PRO A 172 -1.27 8.42 7.04
C PRO A 172 0.04 9.20 6.98
N ARG A 173 -0.02 10.53 6.83
CA ARG A 173 1.17 11.37 6.85
C ARG A 173 1.91 11.28 8.19
N GLN A 174 1.19 11.40 9.31
CA GLN A 174 1.78 11.29 10.65
C GLN A 174 2.38 9.90 10.87
N LEU A 175 1.62 8.84 10.53
CA LEU A 175 2.10 7.47 10.64
C LEU A 175 3.42 7.26 9.90
N VAL A 176 3.47 7.66 8.62
CA VAL A 176 4.64 7.41 7.76
C VAL A 176 5.84 8.21 8.25
N GLN A 177 5.69 9.51 8.55
CA GLN A 177 6.79 10.36 9.01
C GLN A 177 7.37 9.87 10.34
N HIS A 178 6.52 9.59 11.32
CA HIS A 178 6.99 9.16 12.64
C HIS A 178 7.55 7.74 12.62
N ALA A 179 7.01 6.85 11.76
CA ALA A 179 7.58 5.52 11.60
C ALA A 179 8.94 5.56 10.89
N PHE A 180 9.15 6.44 9.92
CA PHE A 180 10.48 6.63 9.33
C PHE A 180 11.47 7.17 10.35
N ALA A 181 11.09 8.16 11.17
CA ALA A 181 11.93 8.64 12.26
C ALA A 181 12.27 7.54 13.29
N PHE A 182 11.36 6.59 13.51
CA PHE A 182 11.65 5.39 14.31
C PHE A 182 12.66 4.48 13.60
N LEU A 183 12.55 4.24 12.29
CA LEU A 183 13.46 3.40 11.52
C LEU A 183 14.87 3.98 11.44
N GLU A 184 15.03 5.31 11.35
CA GLU A 184 16.35 5.97 11.40
C GLU A 184 17.09 5.62 12.69
N LYS A 185 16.39 5.60 13.83
CA LYS A 185 16.97 5.16 15.11
C LYS A 185 17.36 3.69 15.13
N GLN A 186 16.81 2.88 14.21
CA GLN A 186 17.15 1.48 14.02
C GLN A 186 18.25 1.27 12.95
N GLY A 187 18.84 2.37 12.44
CA GLY A 187 19.96 2.32 11.50
C GLY A 187 19.55 2.37 10.01
N VAL A 188 18.28 2.57 9.68
CA VAL A 188 17.86 2.83 8.29
C VAL A 188 18.33 4.24 7.88
N GLN A 189 18.97 4.33 6.72
CA GLN A 189 19.35 5.63 6.16
C GLN A 189 18.20 6.20 5.31
N ILE A 190 17.84 7.45 5.54
CA ILE A 190 16.82 8.14 4.73
C ILE A 190 17.46 9.36 4.08
N LYS A 191 17.50 9.34 2.75
CA LYS A 191 18.02 10.44 1.91
C LYS A 191 16.84 11.16 1.29
N THR A 192 16.52 12.33 1.81
CA THR A 192 15.50 13.25 1.25
C THR A 192 16.12 14.16 0.21
N SER A 193 15.29 14.78 -0.65
CA SER A 193 15.73 15.60 -1.79
C SER A 193 16.68 14.84 -2.73
N GLN A 194 16.50 13.52 -2.83
CA GLN A 194 17.32 12.60 -3.64
C GLN A 194 16.42 11.87 -4.64
N LYS A 195 16.10 12.55 -5.76
CA LYS A 195 15.30 11.96 -6.83
C LYS A 195 16.15 10.99 -7.65
N ALA A 196 15.86 9.69 -7.55
CA ALA A 196 16.43 8.71 -8.46
C ALA A 196 15.88 8.92 -9.88
N THR A 197 16.77 9.07 -10.87
CA THR A 197 16.43 9.38 -12.27
C THR A 197 16.76 8.24 -13.23
N ALA A 198 17.72 7.39 -12.89
CA ALA A 198 18.08 6.25 -13.71
C ALA A 198 18.63 5.10 -12.86
N LEU A 199 18.44 3.88 -13.38
CA LEU A 199 18.95 2.64 -12.82
C LEU A 199 19.78 1.92 -13.86
N SER A 200 20.95 1.43 -13.46
CA SER A 200 21.81 0.61 -14.32
C SER A 200 22.22 -0.63 -13.57
N GLN A 201 22.13 -1.78 -14.22
CA GLN A 201 22.60 -3.04 -13.67
C GLN A 201 24.14 -3.08 -13.75
N THR A 202 24.77 -3.57 -12.69
CA THR A 202 26.21 -3.77 -12.61
C THR A 202 26.52 -5.24 -12.29
N GLU A 203 27.79 -5.62 -12.29
CA GLU A 203 28.22 -6.98 -11.93
C GLU A 203 27.79 -7.37 -10.50
N HIS A 204 27.72 -6.41 -9.57
CA HIS A 204 27.49 -6.64 -8.14
C HIS A 204 26.15 -6.06 -7.64
N GLY A 205 25.23 -5.74 -8.52
CA GLY A 205 23.93 -5.20 -8.15
C GLY A 205 23.45 -4.06 -9.06
N TRP A 206 23.07 -2.94 -8.46
CA TRP A 206 22.46 -1.83 -9.14
C TRP A 206 23.13 -0.49 -8.80
N GLN A 207 23.27 0.35 -9.80
CA GLN A 207 23.66 1.73 -9.67
C GLN A 207 22.43 2.63 -9.82
N ILE A 208 22.25 3.54 -8.87
CA ILE A 208 21.18 4.55 -8.85
C ILE A 208 21.83 5.91 -9.18
N LYS A 209 21.36 6.58 -10.23
CA LYS A 209 21.73 7.96 -10.52
C LYS A 209 20.62 8.90 -10.03
N THR A 210 20.99 10.00 -9.37
CA THR A 210 20.04 11.01 -8.89
C THR A 210 20.02 12.25 -9.77
N ALA A 211 19.03 13.12 -9.55
CA ALA A 211 18.91 14.39 -10.26
C ALA A 211 20.09 15.34 -9.99
N GLU A 212 20.73 15.22 -8.84
CA GLU A 212 21.91 15.95 -8.39
C GLU A 212 23.21 15.41 -9.02
N ASN A 213 23.12 14.46 -9.98
CA ASN A 213 24.22 13.72 -10.60
C ASN A 213 25.08 12.88 -9.61
N GLU A 214 24.56 12.61 -8.43
CA GLU A 214 25.18 11.64 -7.54
C GLU A 214 24.89 10.22 -7.99
N THR A 215 25.76 9.31 -7.63
CA THR A 215 25.68 7.89 -7.99
C THR A 215 25.85 7.01 -6.75
N PHE A 216 24.94 6.09 -6.54
CA PHE A 216 24.96 5.15 -5.42
C PHE A 216 24.85 3.71 -5.92
N CYS A 217 25.56 2.79 -5.26
CA CYS A 217 25.54 1.38 -5.61
C CYS A 217 24.92 0.56 -4.47
N HIS A 218 24.05 -0.37 -4.82
CA HIS A 218 23.37 -1.28 -3.89
C HIS A 218 23.22 -2.67 -4.52
N GLU A 219 23.16 -3.70 -3.71
CA GLU A 219 22.97 -5.07 -4.22
C GLU A 219 21.55 -5.27 -4.79
N VAL A 220 20.55 -4.67 -4.15
CA VAL A 220 19.14 -4.75 -4.55
C VAL A 220 18.51 -3.37 -4.56
N VAL A 221 17.61 -3.14 -5.51
CA VAL A 221 16.76 -1.95 -5.57
C VAL A 221 15.30 -2.35 -5.54
N VAL A 222 14.54 -1.73 -4.66
CA VAL A 222 13.08 -1.83 -4.58
C VAL A 222 12.46 -0.52 -5.05
N LEU A 223 11.58 -0.59 -6.04
CA LEU A 223 10.85 0.56 -6.54
C LEU A 223 9.50 0.66 -5.81
N ALA A 224 9.33 1.71 -5.01
CA ALA A 224 8.14 1.99 -4.21
C ALA A 224 7.71 3.47 -4.36
N ASN A 225 7.97 4.07 -5.53
CA ASN A 225 7.74 5.47 -5.87
C ASN A 225 6.36 5.75 -6.48
N GLY A 226 5.39 4.87 -6.25
CA GLY A 226 3.99 5.05 -6.63
C GLY A 226 3.79 5.21 -8.14
N HIS A 227 3.04 6.22 -8.56
CA HIS A 227 2.73 6.45 -9.98
C HIS A 227 3.96 6.76 -10.85
N LYS A 228 5.08 7.16 -10.25
CA LYS A 228 6.34 7.44 -10.94
C LYS A 228 7.16 6.16 -11.25
N LEU A 229 6.61 4.99 -10.95
CA LEU A 229 7.26 3.71 -11.24
C LEU A 229 7.62 3.58 -12.73
N THR A 230 6.83 4.13 -13.63
CA THR A 230 7.05 4.09 -15.08
C THR A 230 8.09 5.11 -15.60
N GLU A 231 8.69 5.94 -14.76
CA GLU A 231 9.77 6.86 -15.15
C GLU A 231 11.10 6.14 -15.41
N PHE A 232 11.28 4.88 -14.94
CA PHE A 232 12.48 4.10 -15.18
C PHE A 232 12.35 3.25 -16.45
N GLU A 233 13.46 3.12 -17.21
CA GLU A 233 13.53 2.30 -18.41
C GLU A 233 13.05 0.86 -18.18
N GLN A 234 13.42 0.29 -17.02
CA GLN A 234 13.08 -1.10 -16.63
C GLN A 234 11.58 -1.32 -16.42
N THR A 235 10.83 -0.26 -16.12
CA THR A 235 9.42 -0.34 -15.72
C THR A 235 8.48 0.51 -16.59
N GLN A 236 8.99 1.25 -17.57
CA GLN A 236 8.20 2.14 -18.43
C GLN A 236 7.08 1.43 -19.23
N LYS A 237 7.20 0.11 -19.45
CA LYS A 237 6.21 -0.70 -20.18
C LYS A 237 5.13 -1.29 -19.28
N LEU A 238 5.19 -1.07 -17.96
CA LEU A 238 4.15 -1.54 -17.06
C LEU A 238 2.83 -0.80 -17.33
N PRO A 239 1.69 -1.51 -17.37
CA PRO A 239 0.39 -0.90 -17.67
C PRO A 239 -0.16 -0.15 -16.46
N LEU A 240 0.54 0.90 -16.03
CA LEU A 240 0.17 1.74 -14.90
C LEU A 240 -0.37 3.08 -15.39
N TYR A 241 -1.52 3.47 -14.86
CA TYR A 241 -2.17 4.75 -15.16
C TYR A 241 -2.31 5.55 -13.87
N PRO A 242 -1.74 6.77 -13.80
CA PRO A 242 -1.90 7.63 -12.64
C PRO A 242 -3.34 8.10 -12.54
N VAL A 243 -3.99 7.85 -11.40
CA VAL A 243 -5.31 8.38 -11.09
C VAL A 243 -5.18 9.41 -9.98
N ARG A 244 -5.61 10.63 -10.28
CA ARG A 244 -5.59 11.72 -9.30
C ARG A 244 -6.79 11.60 -8.36
N GLY A 245 -6.53 11.47 -7.06
CA GLY A 245 -7.51 11.69 -6.01
C GLY A 245 -7.45 13.12 -5.49
N GLN A 246 -8.60 13.67 -5.10
CA GLN A 246 -8.68 14.96 -4.40
C GLN A 246 -9.43 14.76 -3.09
N VAL A 247 -8.86 15.26 -2.01
CA VAL A 247 -9.48 15.25 -0.68
C VAL A 247 -9.73 16.68 -0.24
N SER A 248 -10.97 17.00 0.11
CA SER A 248 -11.33 18.27 0.75
C SER A 248 -11.29 18.08 2.26
N GLN A 249 -10.65 19.00 2.94
CA GLN A 249 -10.65 19.05 4.40
C GLN A 249 -11.71 20.06 4.85
N ILE A 250 -12.64 19.58 5.64
CA ILE A 250 -13.71 20.41 6.22
C ILE A 250 -13.30 20.65 7.70
N PRO A 251 -13.27 21.92 8.17
CA PRO A 251 -12.95 22.24 9.55
C PRO A 251 -13.99 21.73 10.53
#